data_e8afa4548f2af2adfb3b89c368331b6e
#
_entry.id   e8afa4548f2af2adfb3b89c368331b6e
#
_cell.length_a   1.000
_cell.length_b   1.000
_cell.length_c   1.000
_cell.angle_alpha   90.00
_cell.angle_beta   90.00
_cell.angle_gamma   90.00
#
_symmetry.space_group_name_H-M   'P 1'
#
loop_
_entity.id
_entity.type
_entity.pdbx_description
1 polymer ?
#
loop_
_entity_poly.entity_id
_entity_poly.type
_entity_poly.pdbx_seq_one_letter_code
_entity_poly.pdbx_strand_id
1 'polypeptide(L)'
;MNPFEGTRRRQGRKLDSLLLETVRESVLAGNGPVTPSTVAAAVQASGRLLGTAGALEAAESINAELNGLGPLQQLAQDPAVTDIFVNGPTSVWLDRGQGLERSSVHFDTEQQVRSLASRLVSAGGRRLDDGSPCVDVRLNGGYRVHAVLSPISTTGTLLSIRIRRENVFTLQELRESAMFSEQGEWVLRAIMSQRLSFLISGATGSGKTTLLSTLLGLSHPTERLVLIEDAAELNPVHPHVVTLESRHGNLEGGGALDLGELVRQALRMRPDRLIVGECRGAEVRELLTALNTGHTGGGGTIHANAAEAVPARLVALGALAGLNAEAVRLQVSSALDVVIHVDRTPTGRKVASIGVLTDTSEGQKVVSALHWHPTGVTCGPAWPALARRLAPALPAGFDWSGLGGAPGTSAETWSVDGASAPAVLDTQPDALPGAQPDAVPDGSWATLNGSPSPWPIP
;
A
#
# COMPACT_ATOMS: atom_id res chain seq x y z
N MET A 1 29.73 40.94 -39.40
CA MET A 1 30.76 39.87 -39.43
C MET A 1 31.32 39.74 -38.06
N ASN A 2 30.89 38.73 -37.36
CA ASN A 2 31.58 38.24 -36.18
C ASN A 2 31.23 36.76 -36.03
N PRO A 3 32.15 35.85 -36.34
CA PRO A 3 31.91 34.43 -36.27
C PRO A 3 32.56 33.91 -34.98
N PHE A 4 31.77 33.57 -33.95
CA PHE A 4 32.16 32.62 -32.87
C PHE A 4 31.04 32.56 -31.81
N GLU A 5 29.91 31.97 -32.20
CA GLU A 5 29.03 31.34 -31.21
C GLU A 5 29.18 29.82 -31.33
N GLY A 6 30.22 29.34 -30.67
CA GLY A 6 30.47 27.91 -30.49
C GLY A 6 29.48 27.32 -29.48
N THR A 7 28.59 26.54 -30.02
CA THR A 7 27.68 25.64 -29.27
C THR A 7 28.51 24.73 -28.39
N ARG A 8 28.63 25.06 -27.12
CA ARG A 8 29.13 24.11 -26.08
C ARG A 8 28.06 23.05 -25.87
N ARG A 9 28.07 22.01 -26.67
CA ARG A 9 27.46 20.73 -26.32
C ARG A 9 28.10 20.28 -24.99
N ARG A 10 27.31 20.22 -23.92
CA ARG A 10 27.67 19.45 -22.73
C ARG A 10 27.72 17.98 -23.12
N GLN A 11 28.86 17.52 -23.58
CA GLN A 11 29.21 16.11 -23.57
C GLN A 11 29.38 15.73 -22.07
N GLY A 12 28.39 14.98 -21.51
CA GLY A 12 28.58 14.29 -20.26
C GLY A 12 29.85 13.42 -20.39
N ARG A 13 30.92 13.78 -19.69
CA ARG A 13 32.12 12.94 -19.61
C ARG A 13 31.69 11.63 -19.01
N LYS A 14 31.70 10.55 -19.81
CA LYS A 14 31.66 9.18 -19.25
C LYS A 14 32.78 9.13 -18.20
N LEU A 15 32.42 8.83 -16.95
CA LEU A 15 33.43 8.52 -15.93
C LEU A 15 34.30 7.39 -16.49
N ASP A 16 35.61 7.59 -16.38
CA ASP A 16 36.57 6.65 -16.90
C ASP A 16 36.42 5.32 -16.15
N SER A 17 36.12 4.24 -16.86
CA SER A 17 35.92 2.90 -16.30
C SER A 17 37.06 2.45 -15.40
N LEU A 18 38.29 2.92 -15.72
CA LEU A 18 39.51 2.66 -14.95
C LEU A 18 39.46 3.34 -13.56
N LEU A 19 38.89 4.55 -13.47
CA LEU A 19 38.70 5.23 -12.17
C LEU A 19 37.73 4.48 -11.29
N LEU A 20 36.58 4.06 -11.88
CA LEU A 20 35.56 3.27 -11.18
C LEU A 20 36.17 1.98 -10.63
N GLU A 21 36.99 1.27 -11.40
CA GLU A 21 37.61 0.03 -10.99
C GLU A 21 38.66 0.25 -9.90
N THR A 22 39.50 1.26 -10.03
CA THR A 22 40.56 1.59 -9.02
C THR A 22 39.90 2.01 -7.68
N VAL A 23 38.85 2.83 -7.72
CA VAL A 23 38.16 3.25 -6.49
C VAL A 23 37.40 2.08 -5.88
N ARG A 24 36.76 1.26 -6.70
CA ARG A 24 36.09 0.03 -6.25
C ARG A 24 37.07 -0.91 -5.52
N GLU A 25 38.22 -1.18 -6.10
CA GLU A 25 39.25 -1.99 -5.46
C GLU A 25 39.73 -1.38 -4.14
N SER A 26 39.96 -0.06 -4.11
CA SER A 26 40.37 0.67 -2.92
C SER A 26 39.31 0.62 -1.80
N VAL A 27 38.05 0.77 -2.14
CA VAL A 27 36.92 0.73 -1.19
C VAL A 27 36.71 -0.71 -0.68
N LEU A 28 36.82 -1.72 -1.55
CA LEU A 28 36.68 -3.13 -1.19
C LEU A 28 37.85 -3.68 -0.40
N ALA A 29 39.07 -3.13 -0.59
CA ALA A 29 40.24 -3.47 0.20
C ALA A 29 40.19 -2.90 1.64
N GLY A 30 39.35 -1.89 1.86
CA GLY A 30 39.07 -1.35 3.19
C GLY A 30 38.10 -2.25 3.95
N ASN A 31 38.47 -2.74 5.13
CA ASN A 31 37.64 -3.61 5.99
C ASN A 31 36.47 -2.88 6.66
N GLY A 32 36.04 -1.69 6.19
CA GLY A 32 34.97 -0.88 6.75
C GLY A 32 33.70 -0.88 5.88
N PRO A 33 32.57 -0.38 6.44
CA PRO A 33 31.35 -0.27 5.67
C PRO A 33 31.54 0.72 4.50
N VAL A 34 30.98 0.38 3.34
CA VAL A 34 30.98 1.24 2.16
C VAL A 34 29.99 2.38 2.38
N THR A 35 30.49 3.52 2.79
CA THR A 35 29.70 4.74 3.03
C THR A 35 30.03 5.79 1.97
N PRO A 36 29.14 6.77 1.73
CA PRO A 36 29.43 7.89 0.82
C PRO A 36 30.75 8.60 1.15
N SER A 37 31.11 8.70 2.44
CA SER A 37 32.34 9.31 2.90
C SER A 37 33.59 8.46 2.57
N THR A 38 33.51 7.13 2.69
CA THR A 38 34.62 6.23 2.30
C THR A 38 34.83 6.23 0.80
N VAL A 39 33.77 6.29 0.01
CA VAL A 39 33.84 6.41 -1.45
C VAL A 39 34.45 7.76 -1.86
N ALA A 40 34.02 8.87 -1.24
CA ALA A 40 34.57 10.19 -1.51
C ALA A 40 36.07 10.26 -1.17
N ALA A 41 36.50 9.68 -0.04
CA ALA A 41 37.90 9.59 0.34
C ALA A 41 38.73 8.77 -0.67
N ALA A 42 38.22 7.63 -1.16
CA ALA A 42 38.87 6.81 -2.15
C ALA A 42 39.00 7.52 -3.51
N VAL A 43 37.96 8.31 -3.92
CA VAL A 43 38.02 9.15 -5.13
C VAL A 43 39.11 10.23 -4.98
N GLN A 44 39.22 10.88 -3.83
CA GLN A 44 40.31 11.84 -3.57
C GLN A 44 41.70 11.17 -3.57
N ALA A 45 41.79 9.99 -2.97
CA ALA A 45 43.06 9.24 -2.92
C ALA A 45 43.52 8.71 -4.30
N SER A 46 42.64 8.60 -5.28
CA SER A 46 42.96 8.20 -6.66
C SER A 46 43.89 9.16 -7.40
N GLY A 47 44.16 10.36 -6.81
CA GLY A 47 45.09 11.35 -7.35
C GLY A 47 44.63 12.09 -8.62
N ARG A 48 43.38 11.88 -9.06
CA ARG A 48 42.86 12.60 -10.23
C ARG A 48 42.34 13.98 -9.85
N LEU A 49 42.78 15.01 -10.59
CA LEU A 49 42.33 16.37 -10.42
C LEU A 49 40.91 16.55 -11.04
N LEU A 50 39.89 16.16 -10.28
CA LEU A 50 38.50 16.26 -10.73
C LEU A 50 37.82 17.60 -10.35
N GLY A 51 38.46 18.42 -9.53
CA GLY A 51 37.80 19.54 -8.86
C GLY A 51 36.71 19.08 -7.91
N THR A 52 36.20 19.96 -7.04
CA THR A 52 35.19 19.61 -6.01
C THR A 52 33.88 19.04 -6.62
N ALA A 53 33.36 19.65 -7.70
CA ALA A 53 32.16 19.20 -8.35
C ALA A 53 32.34 17.83 -9.04
N GLY A 54 33.46 17.61 -9.74
CA GLY A 54 33.73 16.33 -10.38
C GLY A 54 34.03 15.21 -9.41
N ALA A 55 34.64 15.50 -8.25
CA ALA A 55 34.85 14.52 -7.19
C ALA A 55 33.53 14.10 -6.53
N LEU A 56 32.59 15.03 -6.34
CA LEU A 56 31.26 14.71 -5.83
C LEU A 56 30.46 13.85 -6.81
N GLU A 57 30.44 14.23 -8.08
CA GLU A 57 29.76 13.47 -9.16
C GLU A 57 30.35 12.05 -9.29
N ALA A 58 31.69 11.91 -9.20
CA ALA A 58 32.34 10.61 -9.19
C ALA A 58 31.97 9.79 -7.95
N ALA A 59 31.95 10.40 -6.77
CA ALA A 59 31.57 9.72 -5.54
C ALA A 59 30.09 9.25 -5.56
N GLU A 60 29.20 10.08 -6.07
CA GLU A 60 27.78 9.70 -6.25
C GLU A 60 27.63 8.54 -7.25
N SER A 61 28.34 8.60 -8.37
CA SER A 61 28.32 7.53 -9.39
C SER A 61 28.85 6.21 -8.84
N ILE A 62 29.96 6.23 -8.11
CA ILE A 62 30.55 5.05 -7.50
C ILE A 62 29.66 4.50 -6.39
N ASN A 63 29.08 5.37 -5.57
CA ASN A 63 28.13 4.94 -4.55
C ASN A 63 26.87 4.30 -5.19
N ALA A 64 26.39 4.84 -6.30
CA ALA A 64 25.30 4.24 -7.07
C ALA A 64 25.68 2.84 -7.61
N GLU A 65 26.92 2.68 -8.07
CA GLU A 65 27.46 1.38 -8.53
C GLU A 65 27.58 0.36 -7.38
N LEU A 66 28.07 0.78 -6.23
CA LEU A 66 28.36 -0.13 -5.10
C LEU A 66 27.11 -0.43 -4.26
N ASN A 67 26.30 0.55 -3.97
CA ASN A 67 25.18 0.47 -3.02
C ASN A 67 23.81 0.74 -3.65
N GLY A 68 23.75 1.36 -4.82
CA GLY A 68 22.53 1.79 -5.49
C GLY A 68 22.15 0.92 -6.69
N LEU A 69 21.37 1.52 -7.60
CA LEU A 69 20.88 0.89 -8.81
C LEU A 69 21.85 0.99 -10.01
N GLY A 70 23.14 1.35 -9.77
CA GLY A 70 24.13 1.52 -10.82
C GLY A 70 23.71 2.57 -11.85
N PRO A 71 23.84 2.26 -13.16
CA PRO A 71 23.45 3.19 -14.25
C PRO A 71 21.97 3.62 -14.21
N LEU A 72 21.11 2.84 -13.53
CA LEU A 72 19.68 3.12 -13.40
C LEU A 72 19.37 4.15 -12.29
N GLN A 73 20.35 4.51 -11.47
CA GLN A 73 20.15 5.37 -10.30
C GLN A 73 19.57 6.74 -10.67
N GLN A 74 20.05 7.36 -11.74
CA GLN A 74 19.54 8.65 -12.19
C GLN A 74 18.09 8.57 -12.66
N LEU A 75 17.69 7.45 -13.29
CA LEU A 75 16.28 7.22 -13.66
C LEU A 75 15.40 7.08 -12.41
N ALA A 76 15.91 6.38 -11.40
CA ALA A 76 15.18 6.17 -10.16
C ALA A 76 15.02 7.44 -9.30
N GLN A 77 15.91 8.40 -9.45
CA GLN A 77 15.83 9.71 -8.79
C GLN A 77 14.80 10.66 -9.43
N ASP A 78 14.42 10.43 -10.70
CA ASP A 78 13.35 11.20 -11.34
C ASP A 78 12.02 10.95 -10.62
N PRO A 79 11.42 11.97 -9.98
CA PRO A 79 10.17 11.83 -9.27
C PRO A 79 8.98 11.39 -10.16
N ALA A 80 9.03 11.46 -11.46
CA ALA A 80 8.00 10.97 -12.38
C ALA A 80 8.10 9.47 -12.68
N VAL A 81 9.26 8.82 -12.50
CA VAL A 81 9.45 7.39 -12.82
C VAL A 81 8.87 6.50 -11.72
N THR A 82 8.01 5.59 -12.05
CA THR A 82 7.39 4.60 -11.14
C THR A 82 7.98 3.21 -11.30
N ASP A 83 8.37 2.85 -12.51
CA ASP A 83 8.92 1.53 -12.82
C ASP A 83 10.05 1.65 -13.84
N ILE A 84 11.07 0.79 -13.71
CA ILE A 84 12.19 0.65 -14.65
C ILE A 84 12.29 -0.82 -15.05
N PHE A 85 12.40 -1.07 -16.35
CA PHE A 85 12.52 -2.42 -16.91
C PHE A 85 13.80 -2.55 -17.72
N VAL A 86 14.62 -3.54 -17.39
CA VAL A 86 15.81 -3.92 -18.16
C VAL A 86 15.51 -5.23 -18.87
N ASN A 87 15.38 -5.19 -20.17
CA ASN A 87 15.10 -6.33 -21.03
C ASN A 87 16.36 -6.73 -21.82
N GLY A 88 17.46 -6.94 -21.09
CA GLY A 88 18.79 -7.12 -21.64
C GLY A 88 19.59 -5.81 -21.74
N PRO A 89 20.88 -5.87 -22.14
CA PRO A 89 21.81 -4.76 -21.99
C PRO A 89 21.41 -3.50 -22.79
N THR A 90 20.85 -3.63 -23.95
CA THR A 90 20.52 -2.49 -24.83
C THR A 90 19.08 -2.01 -24.75
N SER A 91 18.25 -2.62 -23.88
CA SER A 91 16.81 -2.39 -23.83
C SER A 91 16.35 -2.02 -22.43
N VAL A 92 16.47 -0.73 -22.08
CA VAL A 92 15.97 -0.18 -20.81
C VAL A 92 14.75 0.67 -21.08
N TRP A 93 13.69 0.43 -20.34
CA TRP A 93 12.40 1.11 -20.41
C TRP A 93 12.02 1.66 -19.05
N LEU A 94 11.17 2.67 -19.03
CA LEU A 94 10.64 3.25 -17.80
C LEU A 94 9.17 3.63 -17.98
N ASP A 95 8.43 3.68 -16.87
CA ASP A 95 7.07 4.21 -16.80
C ASP A 95 7.06 5.44 -15.87
N ARG A 96 6.47 6.55 -16.37
CA ARG A 96 6.19 7.77 -15.59
C ARG A 96 4.71 7.89 -15.21
N GLY A 97 3.98 6.78 -15.26
CA GLY A 97 2.55 6.76 -14.97
C GLY A 97 1.66 7.10 -16.16
N GLN A 98 2.24 7.36 -17.33
CA GLN A 98 1.52 7.65 -18.58
C GLN A 98 1.74 6.59 -19.67
N GLY A 99 2.56 5.59 -19.40
CA GLY A 99 2.92 4.51 -20.31
C GLY A 99 4.42 4.29 -20.39
N LEU A 100 4.80 3.24 -21.11
CA LEU A 100 6.20 2.84 -21.25
C LEU A 100 6.92 3.69 -22.29
N GLU A 101 8.10 4.18 -21.93
CA GLU A 101 9.01 4.86 -22.84
C GLU A 101 10.42 4.27 -22.77
N ARG A 102 11.15 4.32 -23.88
CA ARG A 102 12.51 3.80 -23.96
C ARG A 102 13.51 4.79 -23.37
N SER A 103 14.38 4.33 -22.47
CA SER A 103 15.46 5.13 -21.92
C SER A 103 16.67 5.17 -22.85
N SER A 104 17.50 6.20 -22.72
CA SER A 104 18.83 6.28 -23.33
C SER A 104 19.90 5.51 -22.57
N VAL A 105 19.61 5.10 -21.33
CA VAL A 105 20.52 4.27 -20.52
C VAL A 105 20.63 2.88 -21.13
N HIS A 106 21.85 2.35 -21.18
CA HIS A 106 22.14 1.00 -21.65
C HIS A 106 23.33 0.44 -20.86
N PHE A 107 23.50 -0.87 -20.91
CA PHE A 107 24.64 -1.60 -20.38
C PHE A 107 25.52 -2.04 -21.56
N ASP A 108 26.82 -2.09 -21.36
CA ASP A 108 27.76 -2.51 -22.42
C ASP A 108 27.68 -4.03 -22.66
N THR A 109 27.40 -4.82 -21.61
CA THR A 109 27.39 -6.27 -21.67
C THR A 109 26.27 -6.89 -20.84
N GLU A 110 25.88 -8.12 -21.21
CA GLU A 110 24.96 -8.95 -20.42
C GLU A 110 25.50 -9.22 -19.00
N GLN A 111 26.82 -9.39 -18.89
CA GLN A 111 27.47 -9.64 -17.59
C GLN A 111 27.28 -8.45 -16.61
N GLN A 112 27.24 -7.22 -17.11
CA GLN A 112 26.94 -6.04 -16.27
C GLN A 112 25.51 -6.09 -15.73
N VAL A 113 24.53 -6.47 -16.55
CA VAL A 113 23.14 -6.63 -16.12
C VAL A 113 23.02 -7.73 -15.07
N ARG A 114 23.64 -8.90 -15.33
CA ARG A 114 23.65 -10.04 -14.39
C ARG A 114 24.33 -9.68 -13.07
N SER A 115 25.44 -8.96 -13.11
CA SER A 115 26.15 -8.51 -11.90
C SER A 115 25.31 -7.53 -11.08
N LEU A 116 24.64 -6.58 -11.74
CA LEU A 116 23.70 -5.67 -11.09
C LEU A 116 22.56 -6.45 -10.45
N ALA A 117 21.92 -7.38 -11.17
CA ALA A 117 20.83 -8.21 -10.67
C ALA A 117 21.25 -9.01 -9.43
N SER A 118 22.40 -9.71 -9.50
CA SER A 118 22.91 -10.50 -8.39
C SER A 118 23.24 -9.64 -7.16
N ARG A 119 23.80 -8.45 -7.36
CA ARG A 119 24.11 -7.50 -6.27
C ARG A 119 22.81 -6.99 -5.61
N LEU A 120 21.83 -6.57 -6.40
CA LEU A 120 20.56 -6.08 -5.87
C LEU A 120 19.83 -7.18 -5.08
N VAL A 121 19.78 -8.39 -5.63
CA VAL A 121 19.14 -9.53 -4.96
C VAL A 121 19.87 -9.89 -3.66
N SER A 122 21.21 -9.87 -3.66
CA SER A 122 22.01 -10.11 -2.45
C SER A 122 21.80 -9.01 -1.40
N ALA A 123 21.71 -7.75 -1.79
CA ALA A 123 21.39 -6.63 -0.90
C ALA A 123 20.00 -6.78 -0.25
N GLY A 124 19.05 -7.43 -0.94
CA GLY A 124 17.75 -7.81 -0.40
C GLY A 124 17.76 -9.12 0.40
N GLY A 125 18.95 -9.66 0.73
CA GLY A 125 19.09 -10.85 1.57
C GLY A 125 18.73 -12.17 0.88
N ARG A 126 18.67 -12.19 -0.47
CA ARG A 126 18.33 -13.37 -1.26
C ARG A 126 19.48 -13.75 -2.21
N ARG A 127 19.36 -14.92 -2.82
CA ARG A 127 20.34 -15.45 -3.76
C ARG A 127 19.73 -15.57 -5.16
N LEU A 128 20.48 -15.15 -6.18
CA LEU A 128 20.11 -15.24 -7.58
C LEU A 128 21.17 -16.08 -8.30
N ASP A 129 20.81 -17.28 -8.68
CA ASP A 129 21.68 -18.23 -9.40
C ASP A 129 20.83 -19.23 -10.21
N ASP A 130 21.49 -20.22 -10.80
CA ASP A 130 20.82 -21.22 -11.63
C ASP A 130 19.84 -22.10 -10.84
N GLY A 131 20.02 -22.24 -9.51
CA GLY A 131 19.05 -22.91 -8.61
C GLY A 131 17.88 -22.04 -8.19
N SER A 132 18.03 -20.71 -8.28
CA SER A 132 17.00 -19.72 -8.01
C SER A 132 17.04 -18.62 -9.07
N PRO A 133 16.63 -18.93 -10.30
CA PRO A 133 16.79 -18.03 -11.44
C PRO A 133 15.77 -16.88 -11.49
N CYS A 134 14.70 -16.95 -10.67
CA CYS A 134 13.65 -15.93 -10.56
C CYS A 134 13.53 -15.50 -9.11
N VAL A 135 13.84 -14.25 -8.81
CA VAL A 135 13.86 -13.76 -7.43
C VAL A 135 13.25 -12.37 -7.33
N ASP A 136 12.40 -12.20 -6.33
CA ASP A 136 11.79 -10.92 -5.95
C ASP A 136 12.40 -10.46 -4.62
N VAL A 137 12.91 -9.23 -4.56
CA VAL A 137 13.51 -8.65 -3.35
C VAL A 137 13.09 -7.22 -3.14
N ARG A 138 13.26 -6.77 -1.91
CA ARG A 138 13.14 -5.37 -1.53
C ARG A 138 14.46 -4.83 -1.07
N LEU A 139 14.70 -3.61 -1.42
CA LEU A 139 15.88 -2.87 -1.05
C LEU A 139 15.50 -1.71 -0.14
N ASN A 140 16.43 -1.32 0.72
CA ASN A 140 16.34 -0.06 1.43
C ASN A 140 16.21 1.09 0.40
N GLY A 141 15.40 2.11 0.71
CA GLY A 141 15.10 3.18 -0.23
C GLY A 141 13.84 2.94 -1.09
N GLY A 142 13.05 1.90 -0.76
CA GLY A 142 11.71 1.71 -1.35
C GLY A 142 11.70 1.06 -2.72
N TYR A 143 12.77 0.39 -3.13
CA TYR A 143 12.81 -0.34 -4.41
C TYR A 143 12.35 -1.78 -4.23
N ARG A 144 11.42 -2.24 -5.08
CA ARG A 144 11.12 -3.65 -5.26
C ARG A 144 11.73 -4.11 -6.58
N VAL A 145 12.58 -5.13 -6.51
CA VAL A 145 13.33 -5.64 -7.64
C VAL A 145 12.93 -7.08 -7.91
N HIS A 146 12.47 -7.35 -9.12
CA HIS A 146 12.29 -8.69 -9.64
C HIS A 146 13.36 -8.97 -10.70
N ALA A 147 14.09 -10.07 -10.53
CA ALA A 147 15.17 -10.50 -11.43
C ALA A 147 14.87 -11.87 -12.02
N VAL A 148 15.16 -12.04 -13.31
CA VAL A 148 15.04 -13.32 -14.02
C VAL A 148 16.31 -13.57 -14.82
N LEU A 149 16.95 -14.75 -14.61
CA LEU A 149 18.13 -15.16 -15.35
C LEU A 149 17.82 -16.01 -16.58
N SER A 150 18.76 -16.07 -17.51
CA SER A 150 18.82 -17.11 -18.53
C SER A 150 19.05 -18.49 -17.86
N PRO A 151 18.45 -19.60 -18.37
CA PRO A 151 17.69 -19.72 -19.61
C PRO A 151 16.19 -19.47 -19.48
N ILE A 152 15.68 -19.10 -18.27
CA ILE A 152 14.25 -18.78 -18.11
C ILE A 152 13.90 -17.58 -19.01
N SER A 153 14.74 -16.55 -18.99
CA SER A 153 14.70 -15.49 -20.00
C SER A 153 15.56 -15.88 -21.20
N THR A 154 15.00 -15.79 -22.39
CA THR A 154 15.70 -16.09 -23.66
C THR A 154 16.52 -14.91 -24.19
N THR A 155 16.34 -13.72 -23.62
CA THR A 155 16.97 -12.46 -24.07
C THR A 155 18.10 -11.99 -23.15
N GLY A 156 18.50 -12.79 -22.17
CA GLY A 156 19.47 -12.46 -21.13
C GLY A 156 18.80 -12.15 -19.80
N THR A 157 19.53 -11.53 -18.90
CA THR A 157 19.01 -11.15 -17.57
C THR A 157 17.98 -10.05 -17.67
N LEU A 158 16.84 -10.26 -17.02
CA LEU A 158 15.78 -9.26 -16.90
C LEU A 158 15.73 -8.66 -15.51
N LEU A 159 15.45 -7.38 -15.42
CA LEU A 159 15.16 -6.68 -14.18
C LEU A 159 13.88 -5.87 -14.32
N SER A 160 12.99 -5.99 -13.34
CA SER A 160 11.83 -5.11 -13.15
C SER A 160 11.98 -4.44 -11.79
N ILE A 161 12.12 -3.13 -11.79
CA ILE A 161 12.35 -2.32 -10.59
C ILE A 161 11.16 -1.39 -10.41
N ARG A 162 10.36 -1.64 -9.38
CA ARG A 162 9.31 -0.71 -8.95
C ARG A 162 9.86 0.23 -7.90
N ILE A 163 9.64 1.52 -8.10
CA ILE A 163 10.06 2.58 -7.19
C ILE A 163 8.87 2.96 -6.32
N ARG A 164 8.97 2.63 -5.03
CA ARG A 164 8.01 3.12 -4.06
C ARG A 164 8.25 4.60 -3.83
N ARG A 165 7.22 5.40 -4.00
CA ARG A 165 7.26 6.81 -3.63
C ARG A 165 6.73 6.99 -2.23
N GLU A 166 7.46 7.76 -1.46
CA GLU A 166 7.03 8.20 -0.14
C GLU A 166 6.00 9.34 -0.20
N ASN A 167 5.57 9.75 -1.40
CA ASN A 167 4.59 10.81 -1.54
C ASN A 167 3.24 10.38 -0.95
N VAL A 168 2.97 10.89 0.22
CA VAL A 168 1.65 10.76 0.84
C VAL A 168 0.82 11.91 0.32
N PHE A 169 -0.24 11.57 -0.42
CA PHE A 169 -1.19 12.55 -0.89
C PHE A 169 -2.17 12.90 0.23
N THR A 170 -2.47 14.18 0.37
CA THR A 170 -3.61 14.64 1.14
C THR A 170 -4.90 14.42 0.33
N LEU A 171 -6.04 14.38 1.01
CA LEU A 171 -7.33 14.25 0.32
C LEU A 171 -7.59 15.44 -0.61
N GLN A 172 -7.12 16.63 -0.22
CA GLN A 172 -7.20 17.83 -1.04
C GLN A 172 -6.40 17.70 -2.36
N GLU A 173 -5.16 17.21 -2.29
CA GLU A 173 -4.34 16.98 -3.49
C GLU A 173 -4.97 15.94 -4.43
N LEU A 174 -5.58 14.89 -3.88
CA LEU A 174 -6.33 13.91 -4.69
C LEU A 174 -7.56 14.54 -5.36
N ARG A 175 -8.26 15.46 -4.68
CA ARG A 175 -9.36 16.24 -5.27
C ARG A 175 -8.85 17.17 -6.37
N GLU A 176 -7.77 17.91 -6.12
CA GLU A 176 -7.13 18.80 -7.09
C GLU A 176 -6.63 18.06 -8.33
N SER A 177 -6.22 16.78 -8.19
CA SER A 177 -5.93 15.88 -9.29
C SER A 177 -7.17 15.34 -10.02
N ALA A 178 -8.37 15.81 -9.65
CA ALA A 178 -9.66 15.38 -10.16
C ALA A 178 -9.96 13.88 -9.95
N MET A 179 -9.42 13.28 -8.89
CA MET A 179 -9.75 11.90 -8.54
C MET A 179 -11.21 11.75 -8.08
N PHE A 180 -11.78 12.77 -7.48
CA PHE A 180 -13.19 12.90 -7.07
C PHE A 180 -13.57 14.38 -6.94
N SER A 181 -14.87 14.65 -6.85
CA SER A 181 -15.40 16.00 -6.63
C SER A 181 -15.34 16.39 -5.15
N GLU A 182 -15.70 17.65 -4.84
CA GLU A 182 -15.84 18.13 -3.46
C GLU A 182 -16.88 17.32 -2.67
N GLN A 183 -18.00 16.99 -3.28
CA GLN A 183 -19.03 16.13 -2.67
C GLN A 183 -18.47 14.73 -2.39
N GLY A 184 -17.65 14.19 -3.32
CA GLY A 184 -16.94 12.93 -3.13
C GLY A 184 -15.99 12.98 -1.93
N GLU A 185 -15.27 14.09 -1.75
CA GLU A 185 -14.41 14.29 -0.58
C GLU A 185 -15.20 14.20 0.72
N TRP A 186 -16.35 14.90 0.81
CA TRP A 186 -17.18 14.85 2.01
C TRP A 186 -17.71 13.46 2.32
N VAL A 187 -18.13 12.72 1.29
CA VAL A 187 -18.60 11.33 1.45
C VAL A 187 -17.45 10.43 1.94
N LEU A 188 -16.28 10.53 1.37
CA LEU A 188 -15.10 9.75 1.80
C LEU A 188 -14.70 10.07 3.24
N ARG A 189 -14.70 11.34 3.63
CA ARG A 189 -14.48 11.76 5.03
C ARG A 189 -15.53 11.18 5.97
N ALA A 190 -16.80 11.21 5.57
CA ALA A 190 -17.90 10.67 6.37
C ALA A 190 -17.80 9.15 6.53
N ILE A 191 -17.41 8.40 5.48
CA ILE A 191 -17.14 6.95 5.56
C ILE A 191 -16.09 6.65 6.64
N MET A 192 -14.99 7.40 6.65
CA MET A 192 -13.93 7.21 7.63
C MET A 192 -14.35 7.61 9.04
N SER A 193 -15.06 8.75 9.19
CA SER A 193 -15.54 9.25 10.47
C SER A 193 -16.59 8.34 11.10
N GLN A 194 -17.51 7.79 10.30
CA GLN A 194 -18.54 6.85 10.75
C GLN A 194 -18.02 5.41 10.90
N ARG A 195 -16.71 5.19 10.73
CA ARG A 195 -16.06 3.88 10.87
C ARG A 195 -16.73 2.77 10.05
N LEU A 196 -17.15 3.10 8.83
CA LEU A 196 -17.68 2.10 7.92
C LEU A 196 -16.53 1.18 7.46
N SER A 197 -16.76 -0.13 7.50
CA SER A 197 -15.82 -1.11 6.95
C SER A 197 -15.90 -1.11 5.43
N PHE A 198 -14.73 -1.08 4.75
CA PHE A 198 -14.72 -0.81 3.33
C PHE A 198 -13.70 -1.65 2.56
N LEU A 199 -13.96 -1.85 1.26
CA LEU A 199 -12.99 -2.34 0.30
C LEU A 199 -12.80 -1.32 -0.83
N ILE A 200 -11.55 -1.04 -1.18
CA ILE A 200 -11.21 -0.27 -2.37
C ILE A 200 -10.90 -1.25 -3.49
N SER A 201 -11.69 -1.24 -4.55
CA SER A 201 -11.54 -2.11 -5.71
C SER A 201 -11.03 -1.36 -6.93
N GLY A 202 -10.44 -2.07 -7.88
CA GLY A 202 -9.96 -1.50 -9.16
C GLY A 202 -8.80 -2.30 -9.74
N ALA A 203 -8.42 -2.00 -10.97
CA ALA A 203 -7.32 -2.63 -11.69
C ALA A 203 -5.95 -2.31 -11.08
N THR A 204 -4.89 -2.98 -11.54
CA THR A 204 -3.50 -2.64 -11.17
C THR A 204 -3.17 -1.21 -11.62
N GLY A 205 -2.52 -0.44 -10.74
CA GLY A 205 -2.13 0.95 -11.06
C GLY A 205 -3.28 1.96 -11.07
N SER A 206 -4.51 1.57 -10.65
CA SER A 206 -5.65 2.50 -10.57
C SER A 206 -5.58 3.49 -9.41
N GLY A 207 -4.67 3.30 -8.45
CA GLY A 207 -4.49 4.20 -7.30
C GLY A 207 -5.15 3.71 -6.00
N LYS A 208 -5.54 2.43 -5.90
CA LYS A 208 -6.15 1.85 -4.69
C LYS A 208 -5.33 2.10 -3.43
N THR A 209 -4.03 1.74 -3.47
CA THR A 209 -3.11 1.88 -2.33
C THR A 209 -2.93 3.36 -1.94
N THR A 210 -2.86 4.26 -2.93
CA THR A 210 -2.77 5.70 -2.71
C THR A 210 -4.03 6.22 -2.00
N LEU A 211 -5.21 5.89 -2.52
CA LEU A 211 -6.47 6.30 -1.90
C LEU A 211 -6.60 5.71 -0.49
N LEU A 212 -6.29 4.41 -0.30
CA LEU A 212 -6.33 3.76 1.00
C LEU A 212 -5.41 4.47 2.01
N SER A 213 -4.16 4.73 1.64
CA SER A 213 -3.19 5.42 2.50
C SER A 213 -3.70 6.82 2.90
N THR A 214 -4.24 7.58 1.93
CA THR A 214 -4.80 8.92 2.19
C THR A 214 -6.02 8.86 3.11
N LEU A 215 -6.94 7.91 2.89
CA LEU A 215 -8.12 7.75 3.74
C LEU A 215 -7.76 7.37 5.18
N LEU A 216 -6.78 6.49 5.37
CA LEU A 216 -6.30 6.09 6.70
C LEU A 216 -5.73 7.28 7.49
N GLY A 217 -5.14 8.26 6.81
CA GLY A 217 -4.70 9.52 7.44
C GLY A 217 -5.83 10.38 8.01
N LEU A 218 -7.10 10.10 7.65
CA LEU A 218 -8.28 10.77 8.23
C LEU A 218 -8.79 10.10 9.51
N SER A 219 -8.23 8.98 9.91
CA SER A 219 -8.61 8.30 11.16
C SER A 219 -8.32 9.19 12.36
N HIS A 220 -9.07 9.00 13.45
CA HIS A 220 -8.87 9.82 14.63
C HIS A 220 -7.46 9.58 15.20
N PRO A 221 -6.69 10.62 15.62
CA PRO A 221 -5.30 10.48 16.04
C PRO A 221 -5.05 9.50 17.19
N THR A 222 -6.07 9.21 17.99
CA THR A 222 -5.99 8.22 19.09
C THR A 222 -6.23 6.78 18.63
N GLU A 223 -6.70 6.57 17.40
CA GLU A 223 -6.92 5.22 16.87
C GLU A 223 -5.58 4.53 16.57
N ARG A 224 -5.50 3.24 16.85
CA ARG A 224 -4.38 2.39 16.47
C ARG A 224 -4.66 1.70 15.15
N LEU A 225 -3.90 2.06 14.12
CA LEU A 225 -3.98 1.46 12.80
C LEU A 225 -2.96 0.30 12.72
N VAL A 226 -3.43 -0.91 12.41
CA VAL A 226 -2.55 -2.05 12.13
C VAL A 226 -2.71 -2.44 10.67
N LEU A 227 -1.63 -2.24 9.91
CA LEU A 227 -1.54 -2.48 8.49
C LEU A 227 -0.87 -3.83 8.26
N ILE A 228 -1.43 -4.65 7.38
CA ILE A 228 -0.95 -5.99 7.05
C ILE A 228 -0.79 -6.06 5.55
N GLU A 229 0.43 -6.31 5.09
CA GLU A 229 0.79 -6.24 3.69
C GLU A 229 1.75 -7.36 3.30
N ASP A 230 1.66 -7.86 2.05
CA ASP A 230 2.73 -8.68 1.47
C ASP A 230 3.99 -7.86 1.31
N ALA A 231 3.80 -6.60 1.05
CA ALA A 231 4.78 -5.61 0.75
C ALA A 231 4.36 -4.29 1.37
N ALA A 232 5.08 -3.75 2.37
CA ALA A 232 4.78 -2.46 2.96
C ALA A 232 4.75 -1.36 1.89
N GLU A 233 3.57 -1.04 1.38
CA GLU A 233 3.31 0.03 0.40
C GLU A 233 2.51 1.18 1.04
N LEU A 234 1.70 0.89 2.05
CA LEU A 234 0.91 1.89 2.76
C LEU A 234 1.81 2.76 3.64
N ASN A 235 1.57 4.06 3.60
CA ASN A 235 2.26 5.05 4.43
C ASN A 235 1.30 6.18 4.82
N PRO A 236 0.26 5.90 5.62
CA PRO A 236 -0.68 6.95 6.05
C PRO A 236 0.00 7.95 6.98
N VAL A 237 -0.32 9.24 6.83
CA VAL A 237 0.09 10.28 7.79
C VAL A 237 -0.80 10.16 9.03
N HIS A 238 -0.37 9.36 9.98
CA HIS A 238 -1.11 9.12 11.22
C HIS A 238 -0.13 8.83 12.36
N PRO A 239 -0.36 9.36 13.59
CA PRO A 239 0.59 9.24 14.71
C PRO A 239 0.75 7.80 15.24
N HIS A 240 -0.22 6.93 15.02
CA HIS A 240 -0.22 5.59 15.62
C HIS A 240 -0.46 4.49 14.56
N VAL A 241 0.57 4.19 13.79
CA VAL A 241 0.57 3.16 12.75
C VAL A 241 1.52 2.03 13.13
N VAL A 242 1.08 0.80 12.95
CA VAL A 242 1.88 -0.40 13.05
C VAL A 242 1.77 -1.16 11.74
N THR A 243 2.88 -1.44 11.09
CA THR A 243 2.92 -2.21 9.84
C THR A 243 3.50 -3.59 10.08
N LEU A 244 2.80 -4.61 9.62
CA LEU A 244 3.23 -6.00 9.58
C LEU A 244 3.39 -6.41 8.12
N GLU A 245 4.52 -7.03 7.82
CA GLU A 245 4.86 -7.48 6.46
C GLU A 245 5.04 -8.99 6.42
N SER A 246 4.49 -9.64 5.38
CA SER A 246 4.66 -11.07 5.16
C SER A 246 6.14 -11.41 4.95
N ARG A 247 6.51 -12.61 5.37
CA ARG A 247 7.86 -13.11 5.18
C ARG A 247 7.83 -14.44 4.45
N HIS A 248 8.50 -14.49 3.32
CA HIS A 248 8.74 -15.76 2.63
C HIS A 248 9.66 -16.66 3.45
N GLY A 249 9.45 -17.97 3.33
CA GLY A 249 10.34 -18.96 3.96
C GLY A 249 11.79 -18.82 3.47
N ASN A 250 12.72 -19.27 4.31
CA ASN A 250 14.12 -19.43 3.92
C ASN A 250 14.26 -20.59 2.89
N LEU A 251 15.49 -20.86 2.44
CA LEU A 251 15.79 -21.94 1.48
C LEU A 251 15.39 -23.33 2.00
N GLU A 252 15.26 -23.49 3.30
CA GLU A 252 14.84 -24.74 3.98
C GLU A 252 13.31 -24.77 4.21
N GLY A 253 12.55 -23.78 3.73
CA GLY A 253 11.11 -23.66 3.88
C GLY A 253 10.65 -23.18 5.25
N GLY A 254 11.57 -22.90 6.19
CA GLY A 254 11.24 -22.43 7.53
C GLY A 254 10.99 -20.91 7.60
N GLY A 255 10.22 -20.49 8.62
CA GLY A 255 10.06 -19.08 8.97
C GLY A 255 9.15 -18.26 8.05
N ALA A 256 8.36 -18.89 7.17
CA ALA A 256 7.31 -18.19 6.41
C ALA A 256 6.22 -17.66 7.35
N LEU A 257 5.77 -16.43 7.08
CA LEU A 257 4.60 -15.81 7.73
C LEU A 257 3.72 -15.24 6.63
N ASP A 258 2.56 -15.84 6.43
CA ASP A 258 1.58 -15.37 5.46
C ASP A 258 0.68 -14.26 6.01
N LEU A 259 -0.11 -13.63 5.13
CA LEU A 259 -1.02 -12.56 5.52
C LEU A 259 -2.08 -13.03 6.53
N GLY A 260 -2.60 -14.25 6.39
CA GLY A 260 -3.61 -14.79 7.30
C GLY A 260 -3.06 -14.94 8.73
N GLU A 261 -1.80 -15.43 8.86
CA GLU A 261 -1.14 -15.49 10.17
C GLU A 261 -0.92 -14.09 10.74
N LEU A 262 -0.50 -13.13 9.93
CA LEU A 262 -0.32 -11.74 10.37
C LEU A 262 -1.62 -11.10 10.84
N VAL A 263 -2.77 -11.38 10.18
CA VAL A 263 -4.08 -10.93 10.66
C VAL A 263 -4.38 -11.51 12.04
N ARG A 264 -4.15 -12.82 12.24
CA ARG A 264 -4.35 -13.47 13.55
C ARG A 264 -3.47 -12.87 14.65
N GLN A 265 -2.23 -12.50 14.33
CA GLN A 265 -1.34 -11.82 15.28
C GLN A 265 -1.79 -10.38 15.55
N ALA A 266 -2.21 -9.65 14.51
CA ALA A 266 -2.69 -8.28 14.63
C ALA A 266 -3.90 -8.15 15.57
N LEU A 267 -4.82 -9.12 15.58
CA LEU A 267 -5.97 -9.16 16.49
C LEU A 267 -5.57 -9.16 17.98
N ARG A 268 -4.36 -9.65 18.31
CA ARG A 268 -3.81 -9.60 19.68
C ARG A 268 -3.11 -8.28 20.00
N MET A 269 -2.98 -7.39 19.02
CA MET A 269 -2.28 -6.11 19.16
C MET A 269 -3.23 -4.95 19.48
N ARG A 270 -4.50 -5.22 19.73
CA ARG A 270 -5.55 -4.24 20.00
C ARG A 270 -5.66 -3.19 18.89
N PRO A 271 -5.93 -3.57 17.64
CA PRO A 271 -6.16 -2.60 16.57
C PRO A 271 -7.51 -1.92 16.75
N ASP A 272 -7.56 -0.58 16.57
CA ASP A 272 -8.82 0.13 16.39
C ASP A 272 -9.30 0.01 14.94
N ARG A 273 -8.35 -0.07 13.98
CA ARG A 273 -8.61 -0.41 12.58
C ARG A 273 -7.59 -1.44 12.11
N LEU A 274 -8.09 -2.51 11.52
CA LEU A 274 -7.28 -3.56 10.90
C LEU A 274 -7.39 -3.42 9.38
N ILE A 275 -6.25 -3.29 8.72
CA ILE A 275 -6.18 -3.02 7.28
C ILE A 275 -5.34 -4.11 6.61
N VAL A 276 -5.91 -4.75 5.60
CA VAL A 276 -5.15 -5.63 4.68
C VAL A 276 -4.86 -4.83 3.41
N GLY A 277 -3.57 -4.55 3.16
CA GLY A 277 -3.15 -3.71 2.04
C GLY A 277 -3.72 -4.21 0.71
N GLU A 278 -3.73 -5.53 0.50
CA GLU A 278 -4.39 -6.15 -0.64
C GLU A 278 -4.84 -7.58 -0.34
N CYS A 279 -6.11 -7.88 -0.63
CA CYS A 279 -6.66 -9.24 -0.53
C CYS A 279 -6.43 -9.99 -1.84
N ARG A 280 -5.57 -11.01 -1.81
CA ARG A 280 -5.19 -11.84 -2.97
C ARG A 280 -5.48 -13.32 -2.79
N GLY A 281 -5.66 -13.79 -1.56
CA GLY A 281 -5.74 -15.20 -1.20
C GLY A 281 -6.60 -15.50 0.01
N ALA A 282 -6.20 -16.50 0.77
CA ALA A 282 -6.94 -17.06 1.89
C ALA A 282 -7.11 -16.10 3.09
N GLU A 283 -6.29 -15.05 3.19
CA GLU A 283 -6.36 -14.03 4.24
C GLU A 283 -7.69 -13.29 4.30
N VAL A 284 -8.48 -13.36 3.23
CA VAL A 284 -9.85 -12.79 3.20
C VAL A 284 -10.72 -13.34 4.31
N ARG A 285 -10.55 -14.61 4.70
CA ARG A 285 -11.31 -15.24 5.80
C ARG A 285 -11.02 -14.55 7.13
N GLU A 286 -9.75 -14.37 7.43
CA GLU A 286 -9.30 -13.71 8.67
C GLU A 286 -9.72 -12.25 8.70
N LEU A 287 -9.63 -11.53 7.57
CA LEU A 287 -10.11 -10.15 7.48
C LEU A 287 -11.61 -10.05 7.76
N LEU A 288 -12.45 -10.85 7.08
CA LEU A 288 -13.90 -10.85 7.30
C LEU A 288 -14.25 -11.22 8.74
N THR A 289 -13.54 -12.19 9.33
CA THR A 289 -13.72 -12.56 10.74
C THR A 289 -13.36 -11.39 11.66
N ALA A 290 -12.27 -10.70 11.42
CA ALA A 290 -11.86 -9.54 12.21
C ALA A 290 -12.90 -8.40 12.15
N LEU A 291 -13.38 -8.06 10.95
CA LEU A 291 -14.40 -7.01 10.77
C LEU A 291 -15.73 -7.37 11.45
N ASN A 292 -16.08 -8.67 11.50
CA ASN A 292 -17.29 -9.17 12.18
C ASN A 292 -17.16 -9.27 13.70
N THR A 293 -15.94 -9.14 14.25
CA THR A 293 -15.67 -9.32 15.68
C THR A 293 -15.26 -8.03 16.40
N GLY A 294 -15.75 -6.88 15.94
CA GLY A 294 -15.62 -5.61 16.65
C GLY A 294 -14.52 -4.67 16.11
N HIS A 295 -13.84 -5.03 15.01
CA HIS A 295 -12.84 -4.16 14.37
C HIS A 295 -13.45 -3.35 13.22
N THR A 296 -14.54 -2.63 13.51
CA THR A 296 -15.26 -1.78 12.53
C THR A 296 -14.40 -0.65 12.01
N GLY A 297 -14.64 -0.22 10.77
CA GLY A 297 -13.86 0.83 10.10
C GLY A 297 -12.53 0.35 9.55
N GLY A 298 -12.28 -0.96 9.60
CA GLY A 298 -11.19 -1.61 8.89
C GLY A 298 -11.54 -1.90 7.43
N GLY A 299 -10.62 -2.53 6.72
CA GLY A 299 -10.83 -2.88 5.32
C GLY A 299 -9.54 -3.18 4.57
N GLY A 300 -9.52 -2.89 3.28
CA GLY A 300 -8.34 -3.14 2.45
C GLY A 300 -8.59 -2.85 0.98
N THR A 301 -7.71 -3.39 0.13
CA THR A 301 -7.91 -3.33 -1.32
C THR A 301 -8.15 -4.71 -1.92
N ILE A 302 -8.81 -4.74 -3.06
CA ILE A 302 -9.07 -5.96 -3.83
C ILE A 302 -8.98 -5.66 -5.34
N HIS A 303 -8.41 -6.58 -6.10
CA HIS A 303 -8.44 -6.48 -7.55
C HIS A 303 -9.80 -6.91 -8.10
N ALA A 304 -10.48 -5.97 -8.75
CA ALA A 304 -11.69 -6.23 -9.52
C ALA A 304 -11.80 -5.22 -10.68
N ASN A 305 -12.33 -5.63 -11.82
CA ASN A 305 -12.46 -4.77 -12.99
C ASN A 305 -13.67 -3.82 -12.91
N ALA A 306 -14.60 -4.10 -12.00
CA ALA A 306 -15.77 -3.28 -11.71
C ALA A 306 -16.21 -3.52 -10.26
N ALA A 307 -16.97 -2.60 -9.67
CA ALA A 307 -17.50 -2.74 -8.32
C ALA A 307 -18.40 -3.98 -8.19
N GLU A 308 -19.19 -4.26 -9.21
CA GLU A 308 -20.12 -5.38 -9.29
C GLU A 308 -19.42 -6.75 -9.30
N ALA A 309 -18.14 -6.79 -9.69
CA ALA A 309 -17.34 -8.01 -9.70
C ALA A 309 -16.75 -8.37 -8.30
N VAL A 310 -16.83 -7.45 -7.33
CA VAL A 310 -16.25 -7.65 -5.99
C VAL A 310 -16.85 -8.86 -5.25
N PRO A 311 -18.19 -9.09 -5.22
CA PRO A 311 -18.75 -10.27 -4.55
C PRO A 311 -18.23 -11.59 -5.13
N ALA A 312 -18.19 -11.72 -6.45
CA ALA A 312 -17.67 -12.93 -7.11
C ALA A 312 -16.17 -13.13 -6.80
N ARG A 313 -15.40 -12.04 -6.73
CA ARG A 313 -13.98 -12.09 -6.35
C ARG A 313 -13.79 -12.54 -4.91
N LEU A 314 -14.61 -12.03 -3.97
CA LEU A 314 -14.59 -12.46 -2.56
C LEU A 314 -14.93 -13.94 -2.42
N VAL A 315 -15.92 -14.43 -3.16
CA VAL A 315 -16.25 -15.87 -3.19
C VAL A 315 -15.06 -16.70 -3.69
N ALA A 316 -14.40 -16.27 -4.76
CA ALA A 316 -13.23 -16.97 -5.29
C ALA A 316 -12.07 -17.00 -4.26
N LEU A 317 -11.79 -15.89 -3.57
CA LEU A 317 -10.77 -15.84 -2.52
C LEU A 317 -11.17 -16.67 -1.30
N GLY A 318 -12.45 -16.63 -0.90
CA GLY A 318 -12.97 -17.45 0.19
C GLY A 318 -12.87 -18.94 -0.09
N ALA A 319 -13.04 -19.36 -1.35
CA ALA A 319 -12.82 -20.76 -1.76
C ALA A 319 -11.37 -21.20 -1.54
N LEU A 320 -10.38 -20.33 -1.78
CA LEU A 320 -8.98 -20.61 -1.43
C LEU A 320 -8.77 -20.79 0.08
N ALA A 321 -9.61 -20.15 0.89
CA ALA A 321 -9.62 -20.28 2.36
C ALA A 321 -10.48 -21.47 2.86
N GLY A 322 -11.01 -22.29 1.97
CA GLY A 322 -11.88 -23.43 2.30
C GLY A 322 -13.32 -23.05 2.66
N LEU A 323 -13.76 -21.83 2.36
CA LEU A 323 -15.14 -21.38 2.58
C LEU A 323 -16.00 -21.69 1.34
N ASN A 324 -17.24 -22.11 1.56
CA ASN A 324 -18.21 -22.18 0.47
C ASN A 324 -18.81 -20.78 0.19
N ALA A 325 -19.47 -20.64 -0.96
CA ALA A 325 -20.02 -19.35 -1.39
C ALA A 325 -21.03 -18.75 -0.40
N GLU A 326 -21.84 -19.58 0.24
CA GLU A 326 -22.83 -19.14 1.22
C GLU A 326 -22.15 -18.60 2.50
N ALA A 327 -21.13 -19.30 3.01
CA ALA A 327 -20.37 -18.82 4.16
C ALA A 327 -19.68 -17.48 3.87
N VAL A 328 -19.12 -17.31 2.67
CA VAL A 328 -18.54 -16.03 2.25
C VAL A 328 -19.59 -14.95 2.20
N ARG A 329 -20.75 -15.22 1.59
CA ARG A 329 -21.85 -14.26 1.49
C ARG A 329 -22.29 -13.76 2.87
N LEU A 330 -22.54 -14.68 3.82
CA LEU A 330 -22.97 -14.34 5.17
C LEU A 330 -21.91 -13.50 5.92
N GLN A 331 -20.64 -13.87 5.80
CA GLN A 331 -19.56 -13.10 6.42
C GLN A 331 -19.42 -11.70 5.81
N VAL A 332 -19.48 -11.59 4.50
CA VAL A 332 -19.34 -10.31 3.78
C VAL A 332 -20.50 -9.36 4.09
N SER A 333 -21.76 -9.87 4.16
CA SER A 333 -22.94 -9.05 4.45
C SER A 333 -22.88 -8.34 5.81
N SER A 334 -22.20 -8.95 6.79
CA SER A 334 -22.04 -8.37 8.13
C SER A 334 -20.71 -7.62 8.31
N ALA A 335 -19.67 -7.98 7.54
CA ALA A 335 -18.33 -7.43 7.69
C ALA A 335 -18.10 -6.11 6.94
N LEU A 336 -18.71 -5.96 5.75
CA LEU A 336 -18.39 -4.89 4.82
C LEU A 336 -19.60 -4.00 4.57
N ASP A 337 -19.40 -2.70 4.67
CA ASP A 337 -20.41 -1.69 4.48
C ASP A 337 -20.39 -1.11 3.07
N VAL A 338 -19.20 -0.76 2.57
CA VAL A 338 -19.05 -0.05 1.30
C VAL A 338 -17.93 -0.60 0.44
N VAL A 339 -18.11 -0.51 -0.87
CA VAL A 339 -17.10 -0.74 -1.90
C VAL A 339 -16.84 0.57 -2.62
N ILE A 340 -15.58 1.01 -2.64
CA ILE A 340 -15.12 2.20 -3.37
C ILE A 340 -14.36 1.69 -4.60
N HIS A 341 -14.87 1.96 -5.80
CA HIS A 341 -14.23 1.52 -7.04
C HIS A 341 -13.40 2.64 -7.65
N VAL A 342 -12.15 2.31 -8.02
CA VAL A 342 -11.20 3.26 -8.59
C VAL A 342 -10.77 2.80 -9.96
N ASP A 343 -10.93 3.69 -10.97
CA ASP A 343 -10.53 3.46 -12.34
C ASP A 343 -9.33 4.29 -12.76
N ARG A 344 -8.59 3.76 -13.72
CA ARG A 344 -7.58 4.49 -14.48
C ARG A 344 -8.17 4.89 -15.82
N THR A 345 -8.30 6.21 -16.05
CA THR A 345 -8.78 6.80 -17.29
C THR A 345 -7.61 7.47 -18.04
N PRO A 346 -7.76 7.81 -19.32
CA PRO A 346 -6.75 8.59 -20.04
C PRO A 346 -6.43 9.95 -19.39
N THR A 347 -7.38 10.50 -18.63
CA THR A 347 -7.23 11.79 -17.93
C THR A 347 -6.73 11.67 -16.49
N GLY A 348 -6.42 10.46 -16.01
CA GLY A 348 -5.93 10.21 -14.66
C GLY A 348 -6.69 9.11 -13.93
N ARG A 349 -6.48 9.03 -12.62
CA ARG A 349 -7.14 8.06 -11.73
C ARG A 349 -8.38 8.70 -11.14
N LYS A 350 -9.49 7.96 -11.08
CA LYS A 350 -10.78 8.48 -10.59
C LYS A 350 -11.49 7.47 -9.72
N VAL A 351 -12.16 7.95 -8.67
CA VAL A 351 -13.22 7.18 -8.02
C VAL A 351 -14.37 7.09 -9.00
N ALA A 352 -14.67 5.88 -9.48
CA ALA A 352 -15.74 5.65 -10.46
C ALA A 352 -17.09 5.45 -9.78
N SER A 353 -17.12 4.74 -8.65
CA SER A 353 -18.36 4.53 -7.90
C SER A 353 -18.09 4.25 -6.42
N ILE A 354 -19.11 4.52 -5.60
CA ILE A 354 -19.26 4.01 -4.24
C ILE A 354 -20.55 3.21 -4.20
N GLY A 355 -20.46 1.96 -3.76
CA GLY A 355 -21.59 1.05 -3.66
C GLY A 355 -21.71 0.42 -2.29
N VAL A 356 -22.90 -0.10 -2.00
CA VAL A 356 -23.21 -0.85 -0.77
C VAL A 356 -23.41 -2.30 -1.12
N LEU A 357 -22.84 -3.20 -0.31
CA LEU A 357 -23.07 -4.63 -0.44
C LEU A 357 -24.47 -4.97 0.06
N THR A 358 -25.25 -5.63 -0.78
CA THR A 358 -26.67 -5.93 -0.52
C THR A 358 -26.96 -7.38 -0.93
N ASP A 359 -27.64 -8.11 -0.07
CA ASP A 359 -28.17 -9.42 -0.41
C ASP A 359 -29.47 -9.27 -1.21
N THR A 360 -29.53 -9.95 -2.35
CA THR A 360 -30.69 -10.02 -3.21
C THR A 360 -31.11 -11.47 -3.42
N SER A 361 -32.31 -11.68 -4.01
CA SER A 361 -32.80 -13.01 -4.38
C SER A 361 -31.87 -13.74 -5.37
N GLU A 362 -31.05 -12.99 -6.11
CA GLU A 362 -30.10 -13.51 -7.10
C GLU A 362 -28.67 -13.64 -6.52
N GLY A 363 -28.48 -13.41 -5.21
CA GLY A 363 -27.20 -13.44 -4.53
C GLY A 363 -26.74 -12.05 -4.06
N GLN A 364 -25.50 -11.98 -3.60
CA GLN A 364 -24.91 -10.72 -3.10
C GLN A 364 -24.46 -9.83 -4.27
N LYS A 365 -24.85 -8.57 -4.22
CA LYS A 365 -24.51 -7.55 -5.21
C LYS A 365 -23.95 -6.29 -4.57
N VAL A 366 -23.09 -5.58 -5.29
CA VAL A 366 -22.76 -4.19 -4.98
C VAL A 366 -23.78 -3.30 -5.69
N VAL A 367 -24.63 -2.67 -4.91
CA VAL A 367 -25.63 -1.72 -5.42
C VAL A 367 -25.04 -0.32 -5.35
N SER A 368 -25.02 0.39 -6.49
CA SER A 368 -24.43 1.72 -6.58
C SER A 368 -25.17 2.71 -5.66
N ALA A 369 -24.39 3.43 -4.85
CA ALA A 369 -24.85 4.59 -4.10
C ALA A 369 -24.48 5.89 -4.83
N LEU A 370 -23.24 6.00 -5.30
CA LEU A 370 -22.73 7.12 -6.08
C LEU A 370 -22.00 6.62 -7.31
N HIS A 371 -22.16 7.29 -8.43
CA HIS A 371 -21.42 7.01 -9.66
C HIS A 371 -20.91 8.31 -10.28
N TRP A 372 -19.61 8.35 -10.61
CA TRP A 372 -18.96 9.51 -11.20
C TRP A 372 -18.91 9.39 -12.73
N HIS A 373 -19.41 10.41 -13.40
CA HIS A 373 -19.40 10.56 -14.85
C HIS A 373 -18.55 11.78 -15.25
N PRO A 374 -18.16 11.92 -16.52
CA PRO A 374 -17.49 13.12 -16.98
C PRO A 374 -18.28 14.42 -16.72
N THR A 375 -19.61 14.34 -16.65
CA THR A 375 -20.52 15.46 -16.46
C THR A 375 -20.95 15.69 -15.01
N GLY A 376 -20.49 14.88 -14.05
CA GLY A 376 -20.83 15.02 -12.64
C GLY A 376 -20.98 13.70 -11.89
N VAL A 377 -21.73 13.74 -10.81
CA VAL A 377 -22.03 12.58 -9.95
C VAL A 377 -23.53 12.30 -9.98
N THR A 378 -23.90 11.03 -10.04
CA THR A 378 -25.29 10.59 -9.94
C THR A 378 -25.51 9.69 -8.73
N CYS A 379 -26.67 9.87 -8.07
CA CYS A 379 -27.09 8.99 -6.99
C CYS A 379 -27.69 7.70 -7.55
N GLY A 380 -27.26 6.57 -7.01
CA GLY A 380 -27.81 5.26 -7.30
C GLY A 380 -28.85 4.80 -6.26
N PRO A 381 -29.44 3.60 -6.46
CA PRO A 381 -30.50 3.07 -5.60
C PRO A 381 -30.09 2.88 -4.12
N ALA A 382 -28.80 2.64 -3.83
CA ALA A 382 -28.32 2.46 -2.46
C ALA A 382 -28.03 3.79 -1.74
N TRP A 383 -28.09 4.93 -2.44
CA TRP A 383 -27.76 6.22 -1.88
C TRP A 383 -28.58 6.58 -0.63
N PRO A 384 -29.92 6.43 -0.58
CA PRO A 384 -30.68 6.80 0.59
C PRO A 384 -30.30 6.04 1.86
N ALA A 385 -29.90 4.78 1.72
CA ALA A 385 -29.43 3.96 2.84
C ALA A 385 -28.06 4.40 3.32
N LEU A 386 -27.12 4.64 2.41
CA LEU A 386 -25.78 5.12 2.73
C LEU A 386 -25.83 6.53 3.33
N ALA A 387 -26.60 7.44 2.74
CA ALA A 387 -26.73 8.82 3.19
C ALA A 387 -27.21 8.92 4.65
N ARG A 388 -28.17 8.10 5.06
CA ARG A 388 -28.63 8.05 6.47
C ARG A 388 -27.50 7.65 7.42
N ARG A 389 -26.62 6.74 7.03
CA ARG A 389 -25.48 6.33 7.85
C ARG A 389 -24.41 7.40 7.93
N LEU A 390 -24.24 8.17 6.85
CA LEU A 390 -23.22 9.23 6.77
C LEU A 390 -23.68 10.56 7.37
N ALA A 391 -25.00 10.79 7.50
CA ALA A 391 -25.60 12.05 7.92
C ALA A 391 -24.94 12.70 9.17
N PRO A 392 -24.56 11.95 10.25
CA PRO A 392 -23.96 12.56 11.42
C PRO A 392 -22.57 13.19 11.16
N ALA A 393 -21.89 12.79 10.09
CA ALA A 393 -20.53 13.24 9.73
C ALA A 393 -20.50 14.19 8.54
N LEU A 394 -21.66 14.44 7.92
CA LEU A 394 -21.74 15.37 6.80
C LEU A 394 -21.98 16.80 7.29
N PRO A 395 -21.50 17.82 6.55
CA PRO A 395 -21.76 19.21 6.90
C PRO A 395 -23.25 19.53 6.98
N ALA A 396 -23.64 20.39 7.92
CA ALA A 396 -25.00 20.91 7.96
C ALA A 396 -25.34 21.61 6.64
N GLY A 397 -26.47 21.25 6.04
CA GLY A 397 -26.88 21.81 4.75
C GLY A 397 -26.11 21.23 3.55
N PHE A 398 -25.49 20.04 3.69
CA PHE A 398 -24.89 19.36 2.55
C PHE A 398 -25.88 19.25 1.40
N ASP A 399 -25.55 19.88 0.27
CA ASP A 399 -26.42 19.94 -0.89
C ASP A 399 -26.35 18.66 -1.72
N TRP A 400 -27.39 17.86 -1.64
CA TRP A 400 -27.57 16.64 -2.43
C TRP A 400 -28.04 16.91 -3.86
N SER A 401 -28.59 18.12 -4.13
CA SER A 401 -29.10 18.47 -5.44
C SER A 401 -28.02 18.58 -6.51
N GLY A 402 -26.77 18.91 -6.10
CA GLY A 402 -25.62 18.89 -6.97
C GLY A 402 -25.16 17.47 -7.38
N LEU A 403 -25.68 16.42 -6.73
CA LEU A 403 -25.46 15.02 -7.06
C LEU A 403 -26.56 14.52 -8.01
N GLY A 404 -26.77 15.11 -9.16
CA GLY A 404 -27.73 14.78 -10.21
C GLY A 404 -28.80 13.76 -9.84
N GLY A 405 -30.04 14.18 -9.76
CA GLY A 405 -31.19 13.32 -9.36
C GLY A 405 -31.23 12.03 -10.19
N ALA A 406 -31.60 10.93 -9.54
CA ALA A 406 -31.83 9.66 -10.22
C ALA A 406 -32.92 9.87 -11.30
N PRO A 407 -32.77 9.27 -12.50
CA PRO A 407 -33.81 9.31 -13.50
C PRO A 407 -35.07 8.62 -12.93
N GLY A 408 -36.10 9.39 -12.57
CA GLY A 408 -37.41 8.89 -12.18
C GLY A 408 -37.96 9.23 -10.78
N THR A 409 -37.25 10.01 -9.96
CA THR A 409 -37.85 10.51 -8.71
C THR A 409 -37.91 12.02 -8.71
N SER A 410 -39.15 12.54 -8.64
CA SER A 410 -39.46 13.95 -8.32
C SER A 410 -38.66 14.35 -7.07
N ALA A 411 -38.11 15.58 -7.09
CA ALA A 411 -37.39 16.20 -5.99
C ALA A 411 -38.26 16.26 -4.74
N GLU A 412 -38.30 15.19 -3.96
CA GLU A 412 -38.73 15.25 -2.58
C GLU A 412 -37.59 15.79 -1.76
N THR A 413 -37.81 16.98 -1.21
CA THR A 413 -36.92 17.62 -0.23
C THR A 413 -36.75 16.67 0.96
N TRP A 414 -35.62 16.00 1.02
CA TRP A 414 -35.26 15.16 2.16
C TRP A 414 -34.84 16.06 3.32
N SER A 415 -35.84 16.45 4.15
CA SER A 415 -35.59 17.04 5.45
C SER A 415 -35.18 15.92 6.43
N VAL A 416 -34.14 16.14 7.19
CA VAL A 416 -33.63 15.22 8.21
C VAL A 416 -34.53 15.17 9.48
N ASP A 417 -35.68 15.77 9.44
CA ASP A 417 -36.66 15.80 10.56
C ASP A 417 -37.48 14.52 10.55
N GLY A 418 -37.07 13.53 11.30
CA GLY A 418 -37.87 12.30 11.51
C GLY A 418 -37.13 11.01 11.84
N ALA A 419 -35.90 11.07 12.27
CA ALA A 419 -35.19 9.86 12.77
C ALA A 419 -35.61 9.57 14.22
N SER A 420 -36.74 8.87 14.41
CA SER A 420 -36.94 8.11 15.64
C SER A 420 -35.91 7.03 15.69
N ALA A 421 -35.05 7.05 16.69
CA ALA A 421 -34.11 5.99 17.00
C ALA A 421 -34.85 4.63 17.08
N PRO A 422 -34.33 3.56 16.51
CA PRO A 422 -34.87 2.24 16.80
C PRO A 422 -34.82 2.00 18.28
N ALA A 423 -35.94 1.61 18.88
CA ALA A 423 -36.06 1.24 20.28
C ALA A 423 -34.98 0.19 20.58
N VAL A 424 -34.10 0.49 21.50
CA VAL A 424 -33.26 -0.48 22.15
C VAL A 424 -34.21 -1.47 22.82
N LEU A 425 -34.27 -2.69 22.32
CA LEU A 425 -34.90 -3.79 23.01
C LEU A 425 -34.01 -4.08 24.23
N ASP A 426 -34.47 -3.55 25.36
CA ASP A 426 -33.96 -3.82 26.68
C ASP A 426 -34.35 -5.28 27.03
N THR A 427 -33.53 -6.23 26.60
CA THR A 427 -33.63 -7.60 27.08
C THR A 427 -32.91 -7.69 28.40
N GLN A 428 -33.61 -7.40 29.48
CA GLN A 428 -33.19 -7.88 30.80
C GLN A 428 -33.09 -9.42 30.76
N PRO A 429 -31.99 -10.00 31.24
CA PRO A 429 -31.94 -11.45 31.43
C PRO A 429 -32.86 -11.83 32.56
N ASP A 430 -33.80 -12.75 32.27
CA ASP A 430 -34.67 -13.39 33.26
C ASP A 430 -33.85 -13.97 34.42
N ALA A 431 -34.19 -13.52 35.61
CA ALA A 431 -33.63 -14.05 36.86
C ALA A 431 -34.10 -15.48 37.10
N LEU A 432 -33.19 -16.41 37.14
CA LEU A 432 -33.40 -17.75 37.68
C LEU A 432 -33.64 -17.67 39.22
N PRO A 433 -34.68 -18.31 39.77
CA PRO A 433 -34.91 -18.28 41.19
C PRO A 433 -34.04 -19.32 41.93
N GLY A 434 -33.37 -18.84 42.98
CA GLY A 434 -32.99 -19.65 44.14
C GLY A 434 -31.53 -20.14 44.22
N ALA A 435 -30.65 -19.29 44.77
CA ALA A 435 -29.54 -19.75 45.62
C ALA A 435 -29.30 -18.70 46.72
N GLN A 436 -29.38 -19.13 47.96
CA GLN A 436 -29.05 -18.30 49.12
C GLN A 436 -27.55 -18.02 49.18
N PRO A 437 -27.11 -16.86 49.71
CA PRO A 437 -25.71 -16.55 49.88
C PRO A 437 -25.19 -17.15 51.19
N ASP A 438 -24.17 -17.99 51.12
CA ASP A 438 -23.37 -18.42 52.26
C ASP A 438 -22.41 -17.29 52.68
N ALA A 439 -22.26 -17.21 54.03
CA ALA A 439 -21.58 -16.16 54.74
C ALA A 439 -20.06 -16.09 54.42
N VAL A 440 -19.56 -14.87 54.23
CA VAL A 440 -18.15 -14.54 54.17
C VAL A 440 -17.59 -14.36 55.57
N PRO A 441 -16.50 -15.01 55.99
CA PRO A 441 -15.81 -14.68 57.22
C PRO A 441 -14.88 -13.49 57.02
N ASP A 442 -14.99 -12.55 57.93
CA ASP A 442 -14.16 -11.39 58.16
C ASP A 442 -12.70 -11.80 58.42
N GLY A 443 -11.75 -11.22 57.75
CA GLY A 443 -10.34 -11.55 57.90
C GLY A 443 -9.41 -10.45 57.38
N SER A 444 -9.11 -9.53 58.30
CA SER A 444 -8.07 -8.49 58.21
C SER A 444 -6.75 -8.95 57.58
N TRP A 445 -6.22 -8.15 56.64
CA TRP A 445 -4.82 -8.20 56.22
C TRP A 445 -4.10 -6.91 56.60
N ALA A 446 -3.28 -7.06 57.63
CA ALA A 446 -2.31 -6.03 58.03
C ALA A 446 -1.08 -6.04 57.13
N THR A 447 -0.65 -4.84 56.86
CA THR A 447 0.63 -4.36 56.30
C THR A 447 1.84 -5.25 56.57
N LEU A 448 2.61 -5.53 55.50
CA LEU A 448 4.06 -5.75 55.59
C LEU A 448 4.77 -5.07 54.42
N ASN A 449 5.55 -4.05 54.77
CA ASN A 449 6.60 -3.43 53.96
C ASN A 449 7.75 -4.42 53.74
N GLY A 450 8.31 -4.45 52.51
CA GLY A 450 9.54 -5.15 52.24
C GLY A 450 9.96 -4.92 50.79
N SER A 451 10.92 -4.01 50.61
CA SER A 451 11.54 -3.66 49.29
C SER A 451 12.53 -4.71 48.78
N PRO A 452 13.00 -4.60 47.53
CA PRO A 452 13.38 -5.71 46.69
C PRO A 452 14.88 -5.98 46.63
N SER A 453 15.28 -7.08 46.06
CA SER A 453 16.64 -7.29 45.57
C SER A 453 16.66 -8.25 44.36
N PRO A 454 17.71 -8.22 43.52
CA PRO A 454 17.61 -8.31 42.08
C PRO A 454 17.92 -9.70 41.52
N TRP A 455 17.45 -9.94 40.31
CA TRP A 455 17.73 -11.15 39.55
C TRP A 455 19.13 -11.14 38.95
N PRO A 456 19.87 -12.26 38.92
CA PRO A 456 21.08 -12.40 38.13
C PRO A 456 20.75 -12.89 36.70
N ILE A 457 21.46 -12.33 35.76
CA ILE A 457 21.59 -12.79 34.36
C ILE A 457 22.66 -13.90 34.32
N PRO A 458 22.46 -14.92 33.47
CA PRO A 458 23.52 -15.39 32.61
C PRO A 458 23.30 -15.00 31.14
#